data_afc6aa9690b307e592752ef77dc1dc47
#
_entry.id   afc6aa9690b307e592752ef77dc1dc47
#
_cell.length_a   1.000
_cell.length_b   1.000
_cell.length_c   1.000
_cell.angle_alpha   90.00
_cell.angle_beta   90.00
_cell.angle_gamma   90.00
#
_symmetry.space_group_name_H-M   'P 1'
#
loop_
_entity.id
_entity.type
_entity.pdbx_description
1 polymer ?
#
loop_
_entity_poly.entity_id
_entity_poly.type
_entity_poly.pdbx_seq_one_letter_code
_entity_poly.pdbx_strand_id
1 'polypeptide(L)'
;MNSVFIPLAIDENGQPLPVEKQIAVALVSGTGKDIRIKMAHLLGWTLTLIKYERSGGYIIFDQTLNLFTSLQFTVLQNYSIILNTLQNTKSDEELLKILRSFKWADIKGYEEVIFKGLVNIDLSRLFSTGSQQLPLSILPKEATQFDIDSLISDLNSKEENIQNNLNILDNVTSKISTIITILKGKRAEERKQIEDKYDQIISQKQNELQQKLVEVKKNLESELLQEAKKSYERVAEIETSLAKAEIDLEAGLITQKDLEALNITKSRYLQDVQQKLQSIKQKYKIEIKRIVDEINKIKQQKQVEVEAKNKEIGELDNLLNYILKQLNDLKGKLKAELENLKSVSKRAPFIEDKIDVILPFLVLRDSYDRFIVVPPSLYRNKRNLFGFFKRDPTDITSKIMDFSPFEKVIITTYTTTLNDNLLQLKAQVEKGLEDLYNDGWNVRRQLESYYIL
;
A
#
# COMPACT_ATOMS: atom_id res chain seq x y z
N MET A 1 19.73 -13.39 -41.79
CA MET A 1 18.65 -13.32 -40.74
C MET A 1 17.34 -13.41 -41.49
N ASN A 2 16.45 -14.29 -41.05
CA ASN A 2 15.10 -14.35 -41.58
C ASN A 2 14.32 -13.13 -41.09
N SER A 3 13.79 -12.33 -41.99
CA SER A 3 12.93 -11.20 -41.65
C SER A 3 11.47 -11.65 -41.74
N VAL A 4 10.68 -11.32 -40.71
CA VAL A 4 9.23 -11.53 -40.70
C VAL A 4 8.54 -10.26 -41.13
N PHE A 5 7.71 -10.37 -42.18
CA PHE A 5 6.91 -9.25 -42.67
C PHE A 5 5.55 -9.24 -41.95
N ILE A 6 5.22 -8.15 -41.32
CA ILE A 6 3.92 -7.92 -40.74
C ILE A 6 2.93 -7.54 -41.84
N PRO A 7 1.69 -8.06 -41.84
CA PRO A 7 0.68 -7.64 -42.82
C PRO A 7 0.21 -6.21 -42.54
N LEU A 8 -0.09 -5.45 -43.61
CA LEU A 8 -0.68 -4.11 -43.48
C LEU A 8 -2.14 -4.16 -43.10
N ALA A 9 -2.85 -5.26 -43.42
CA ALA A 9 -4.20 -5.52 -42.95
C ALA A 9 -4.43 -7.01 -42.70
N ILE A 10 -5.08 -7.28 -41.56
CA ILE A 10 -5.52 -8.62 -41.14
C ILE A 10 -7.03 -8.69 -41.06
N ASP A 11 -7.60 -9.89 -41.21
CA ASP A 11 -9.03 -10.14 -40.99
C ASP A 11 -9.38 -10.25 -39.49
N GLU A 12 -10.66 -10.48 -39.18
CA GLU A 12 -11.17 -10.64 -37.82
C GLU A 12 -10.58 -11.88 -37.09
N ASN A 13 -10.07 -12.85 -37.85
CA ASN A 13 -9.40 -14.05 -37.33
C ASN A 13 -7.88 -13.87 -37.15
N GLY A 14 -7.36 -12.69 -37.44
CA GLY A 14 -5.92 -12.39 -37.36
C GLY A 14 -5.13 -12.90 -38.57
N GLN A 15 -5.80 -13.33 -39.67
CA GLN A 15 -5.12 -13.80 -40.87
C GLN A 15 -4.79 -12.64 -41.84
N PRO A 16 -3.62 -12.65 -42.51
CA PRO A 16 -3.28 -11.62 -43.47
C PRO A 16 -4.23 -11.68 -44.69
N LEU A 17 -4.68 -10.53 -45.14
CA LEU A 17 -5.38 -10.40 -46.39
C LEU A 17 -4.43 -10.62 -47.57
N PRO A 18 -4.91 -10.97 -48.80
CA PRO A 18 -4.10 -10.92 -50.01
C PRO A 18 -3.42 -9.56 -50.20
N VAL A 19 -2.19 -9.53 -50.71
CA VAL A 19 -1.38 -8.31 -50.82
C VAL A 19 -2.13 -7.15 -51.47
N GLU A 20 -2.80 -7.41 -52.56
CA GLU A 20 -3.55 -6.41 -53.32
C GLU A 20 -4.69 -5.83 -52.47
N LYS A 21 -5.38 -6.69 -51.72
CA LYS A 21 -6.47 -6.29 -50.85
C LYS A 21 -5.96 -5.51 -49.63
N GLN A 22 -4.79 -5.86 -49.07
CA GLN A 22 -4.18 -5.09 -47.99
C GLN A 22 -3.90 -3.64 -48.44
N ILE A 23 -3.32 -3.45 -49.61
CA ILE A 23 -3.01 -2.12 -50.17
C ILE A 23 -4.28 -1.33 -50.41
N ALA A 24 -5.31 -1.94 -51.02
CA ALA A 24 -6.58 -1.29 -51.29
C ALA A 24 -7.30 -0.89 -49.99
N VAL A 25 -7.33 -1.77 -48.98
CA VAL A 25 -7.90 -1.48 -47.63
C VAL A 25 -7.20 -0.30 -46.99
N ALA A 26 -5.87 -0.28 -46.99
CA ALA A 26 -5.09 0.81 -46.39
C ALA A 26 -5.35 2.13 -47.15
N LEU A 27 -5.39 2.10 -48.46
CA LEU A 27 -5.68 3.28 -49.29
C LEU A 27 -7.07 3.85 -48.94
N VAL A 28 -8.09 3.00 -48.95
CA VAL A 28 -9.48 3.40 -48.62
C VAL A 28 -9.58 3.97 -47.18
N SER A 29 -8.88 3.37 -46.22
CA SER A 29 -8.91 3.84 -44.82
C SER A 29 -8.21 5.18 -44.64
N GLY A 30 -7.15 5.48 -45.43
CA GLY A 30 -6.42 6.74 -45.40
C GLY A 30 -7.09 7.86 -46.20
N THR A 31 -8.04 7.53 -47.09
CA THR A 31 -8.75 8.53 -47.90
C THR A 31 -10.09 8.88 -47.24
N GLY A 32 -10.19 10.07 -46.64
CA GLY A 32 -11.48 10.64 -46.23
C GLY A 32 -12.28 11.18 -47.44
N LYS A 33 -13.52 11.58 -47.23
CA LYS A 33 -14.30 12.31 -48.24
C LYS A 33 -13.56 13.58 -48.64
N ASP A 34 -13.47 13.85 -49.93
CA ASP A 34 -12.85 15.06 -50.52
C ASP A 34 -11.32 15.16 -50.43
N ILE A 35 -10.60 14.06 -50.21
CA ILE A 35 -9.14 14.01 -50.23
C ILE A 35 -8.65 13.44 -51.56
N ARG A 36 -7.91 14.24 -52.36
CA ARG A 36 -7.20 13.77 -53.56
C ARG A 36 -5.78 13.38 -53.18
N ILE A 37 -5.34 12.18 -53.59
CA ILE A 37 -4.00 11.66 -53.30
C ILE A 37 -3.08 11.99 -54.48
N LYS A 38 -1.97 12.64 -54.15
CA LYS A 38 -0.88 12.95 -55.12
C LYS A 38 0.24 11.93 -55.10
N MET A 39 0.45 11.29 -53.96
CA MET A 39 1.53 10.32 -53.73
C MET A 39 1.06 9.21 -52.81
N ALA A 40 1.44 8.00 -53.12
CA ALA A 40 1.33 6.87 -52.22
C ALA A 40 2.66 6.13 -52.15
N HIS A 41 3.11 5.80 -50.96
CA HIS A 41 4.38 5.11 -50.72
C HIS A 41 4.24 4.03 -49.66
N LEU A 42 4.65 2.80 -49.97
CA LEU A 42 4.71 1.70 -49.06
C LEU A 42 6.06 1.66 -48.37
N LEU A 43 6.05 1.94 -47.07
CA LEU A 43 7.23 2.05 -46.20
C LEU A 43 7.35 0.82 -45.29
N GLY A 44 8.56 0.27 -45.18
CA GLY A 44 8.86 -0.79 -44.22
C GLY A 44 9.73 -0.27 -43.08
N TRP A 45 9.24 -0.36 -41.84
CA TRP A 45 9.99 -0.01 -40.64
C TRP A 45 10.56 -1.28 -40.01
N THR A 46 11.89 -1.35 -39.88
CA THR A 46 12.54 -2.53 -39.28
C THR A 46 12.61 -2.41 -37.76
N LEU A 47 12.02 -3.37 -37.11
CA LEU A 47 12.17 -3.61 -35.68
C LEU A 47 12.95 -4.92 -35.49
N THR A 48 13.71 -5.00 -34.41
CA THR A 48 14.33 -6.27 -33.97
C THR A 48 13.72 -6.73 -32.67
N LEU A 49 13.18 -7.93 -32.66
CA LEU A 49 12.77 -8.61 -31.45
C LEU A 49 13.98 -9.34 -30.86
N ILE A 50 14.29 -9.07 -29.61
CA ILE A 50 15.45 -9.61 -28.92
C ILE A 50 14.94 -10.34 -27.68
N LYS A 51 15.25 -11.61 -27.56
CA LYS A 51 14.86 -12.42 -26.41
C LYS A 51 15.46 -11.85 -25.14
N TYR A 52 14.63 -11.58 -24.15
CA TYR A 52 15.03 -11.01 -22.87
C TYR A 52 14.89 -12.09 -21.79
N GLU A 53 16.02 -12.68 -21.42
CA GLU A 53 16.06 -13.86 -20.55
C GLU A 53 15.37 -13.66 -19.19
N ARG A 54 15.50 -12.45 -18.61
CA ARG A 54 14.95 -12.16 -17.27
C ARG A 54 13.43 -12.19 -17.19
N SER A 55 12.75 -11.88 -18.31
CA SER A 55 11.28 -11.88 -18.36
C SER A 55 10.71 -13.04 -19.17
N GLY A 56 11.54 -13.75 -19.94
CA GLY A 56 11.13 -14.82 -20.85
C GLY A 56 10.36 -14.34 -22.09
N GLY A 57 10.32 -13.02 -22.33
CA GLY A 57 9.69 -12.38 -23.48
C GLY A 57 10.72 -11.77 -24.44
N TYR A 58 10.25 -10.89 -25.32
CA TYR A 58 11.07 -10.18 -26.30
C TYR A 58 11.00 -8.67 -26.07
N ILE A 59 12.15 -8.02 -26.10
CA ILE A 59 12.26 -6.57 -26.22
C ILE A 59 12.14 -6.21 -27.69
N ILE A 60 11.37 -5.18 -28.00
CA ILE A 60 11.22 -4.65 -29.36
C ILE A 60 12.15 -3.46 -29.50
N PHE A 61 13.10 -3.57 -30.42
CA PHE A 61 14.13 -2.57 -30.66
C PHE A 61 13.96 -1.91 -32.03
N ASP A 62 13.94 -0.60 -32.07
CA ASP A 62 13.87 0.21 -33.31
C ASP A 62 15.22 0.32 -33.99
N GLN A 63 15.35 -0.25 -35.17
CA GLN A 63 16.58 -0.21 -35.98
C GLN A 63 16.90 1.19 -36.53
N THR A 64 15.96 2.11 -36.53
CA THR A 64 16.19 3.49 -37.02
C THR A 64 16.65 4.44 -35.88
N LEU A 65 16.63 4.00 -34.63
CA LEU A 65 16.96 4.77 -33.40
C LEU A 65 16.15 6.07 -33.21
N ASN A 66 15.01 6.20 -33.90
CA ASN A 66 14.14 7.37 -33.80
C ASN A 66 13.06 7.26 -32.70
N LEU A 67 12.81 6.02 -32.23
CA LEU A 67 11.87 5.76 -31.16
C LEU A 67 12.60 5.55 -29.85
N PHE A 68 11.91 5.84 -28.76
CA PHE A 68 12.39 5.61 -27.40
C PHE A 68 11.23 5.39 -26.44
N THR A 69 11.51 4.76 -25.33
CA THR A 69 10.58 4.63 -24.20
C THR A 69 11.18 5.34 -22.99
N SER A 70 10.42 6.23 -22.36
CA SER A 70 10.81 6.87 -21.11
C SER A 70 10.10 6.18 -19.95
N LEU A 71 10.85 5.82 -18.90
CA LEU A 71 10.35 5.27 -17.66
C LEU A 71 10.85 6.10 -16.49
N GLN A 72 10.02 6.24 -15.48
CA GLN A 72 10.33 6.99 -14.26
C GLN A 72 10.60 6.03 -13.10
N PHE A 73 11.67 6.27 -12.34
CA PHE A 73 12.12 5.45 -11.24
C PHE A 73 12.26 6.25 -9.96
N THR A 74 11.87 5.66 -8.83
CA THR A 74 12.03 6.26 -7.51
C THR A 74 13.50 6.23 -7.07
N VAL A 75 14.03 7.38 -6.67
CA VAL A 75 15.34 7.50 -6.03
C VAL A 75 15.14 7.52 -4.52
N LEU A 76 15.58 6.44 -3.85
CA LEU A 76 15.49 6.32 -2.40
C LEU A 76 16.44 7.28 -1.68
N GLN A 77 16.05 7.71 -0.50
CA GLN A 77 16.96 8.34 0.44
C GLN A 77 18.01 7.32 0.96
N ASN A 78 19.07 7.83 1.55
CA ASN A 78 20.17 6.96 2.03
C ASN A 78 19.81 6.32 3.38
N TYR A 79 19.14 5.18 3.34
CA TYR A 79 18.79 4.42 4.55
C TYR A 79 19.99 3.88 5.34
N SER A 80 21.15 3.72 4.71
CA SER A 80 22.35 3.25 5.40
C SER A 80 22.82 4.23 6.48
N ILE A 81 22.69 5.53 6.23
CA ILE A 81 23.06 6.57 7.21
C ILE A 81 22.19 6.46 8.45
N ILE A 82 20.87 6.37 8.28
CA ILE A 82 19.95 6.30 9.41
C ILE A 82 20.12 4.99 10.19
N LEU A 83 20.34 3.87 9.50
CA LEU A 83 20.60 2.58 10.16
C LEU A 83 21.89 2.62 10.99
N ASN A 84 22.96 3.22 10.46
CA ASN A 84 24.21 3.39 11.20
C ASN A 84 24.00 4.31 12.42
N THR A 85 23.23 5.38 12.27
CA THR A 85 22.89 6.26 13.40
C THR A 85 22.13 5.49 14.48
N LEU A 86 21.11 4.74 14.12
CA LEU A 86 20.34 3.92 15.07
C LEU A 86 21.20 2.87 15.79
N GLN A 87 22.14 2.24 15.07
CA GLN A 87 23.04 1.23 15.67
C GLN A 87 24.06 1.82 16.66
N ASN A 88 24.52 3.05 16.41
CA ASN A 88 25.50 3.73 17.25
C ASN A 88 24.88 4.51 18.42
N THR A 89 23.56 4.70 18.43
CA THR A 89 22.84 5.39 19.50
C THR A 89 22.67 4.47 20.70
N LYS A 90 23.18 4.90 21.86
CA LYS A 90 23.14 4.12 23.11
C LYS A 90 21.91 4.46 23.99
N SER A 91 21.37 5.65 23.83
CA SER A 91 20.21 6.12 24.62
C SER A 91 18.90 5.67 24.01
N ASP A 92 18.03 5.05 24.79
CA ASP A 92 16.69 4.65 24.36
C ASP A 92 15.83 5.86 23.94
N GLU A 93 15.98 7.01 24.64
CA GLU A 93 15.29 8.26 24.30
C GLU A 93 15.71 8.83 22.97
N GLU A 94 17.01 8.83 22.68
CA GLU A 94 17.53 9.27 21.37
C GLU A 94 17.09 8.34 20.25
N LEU A 95 17.10 7.01 20.48
CA LEU A 95 16.57 6.03 19.52
C LEU A 95 15.11 6.33 19.18
N LEU A 96 14.28 6.54 20.20
CA LEU A 96 12.86 6.87 20.00
C LEU A 96 12.69 8.20 19.28
N LYS A 97 13.48 9.20 19.59
CA LYS A 97 13.48 10.51 18.91
C LYS A 97 13.78 10.34 17.42
N ILE A 98 14.82 9.58 17.07
CA ILE A 98 15.20 9.30 15.69
C ILE A 98 14.07 8.52 14.96
N LEU A 99 13.56 7.45 15.57
CA LEU A 99 12.50 6.63 15.00
C LEU A 99 11.21 7.43 14.72
N ARG A 100 10.86 8.38 15.59
CA ARG A 100 9.68 9.25 15.44
C ARG A 100 9.90 10.40 14.46
N SER A 101 11.09 10.96 14.38
CA SER A 101 11.37 12.15 13.55
C SER A 101 11.72 11.82 12.11
N PHE A 102 12.19 10.61 11.83
CA PHE A 102 12.61 10.23 10.49
C PHE A 102 11.39 9.94 9.60
N LYS A 103 11.44 10.48 8.39
CA LYS A 103 10.35 10.32 7.41
C LYS A 103 10.60 9.07 6.55
N TRP A 104 10.06 7.95 6.99
CA TRP A 104 10.35 6.62 6.43
C TRP A 104 9.86 6.40 5.00
N ALA A 105 8.82 7.13 4.56
CA ALA A 105 8.29 7.05 3.20
C ALA A 105 8.87 8.10 2.24
N ASP A 106 9.72 9.03 2.73
CA ASP A 106 10.29 10.07 1.89
C ASP A 106 11.25 9.47 0.87
N ILE A 107 11.19 10.02 -0.32
CA ILE A 107 12.09 9.72 -1.43
C ILE A 107 12.97 10.94 -1.72
N LYS A 108 14.13 10.71 -2.28
CA LYS A 108 15.03 11.79 -2.71
C LYS A 108 14.47 12.49 -3.95
N GLY A 109 13.71 11.78 -4.78
CA GLY A 109 13.10 12.27 -6.02
C GLY A 109 12.77 11.16 -6.99
N TYR A 110 12.59 11.55 -8.24
CA TYR A 110 12.41 10.63 -9.37
C TYR A 110 13.51 10.85 -10.39
N GLU A 111 13.94 9.77 -11.00
CA GLU A 111 14.86 9.75 -12.14
C GLU A 111 14.08 9.30 -13.38
N GLU A 112 14.06 10.13 -14.42
CA GLU A 112 13.53 9.75 -15.73
C GLU A 112 14.65 9.15 -16.56
N VAL A 113 14.44 7.93 -17.05
CA VAL A 113 15.43 7.21 -17.88
C VAL A 113 14.84 7.00 -19.26
N ILE A 114 15.56 7.45 -20.28
CA ILE A 114 15.20 7.31 -21.69
C ILE A 114 15.95 6.11 -22.26
N PHE A 115 15.19 5.09 -22.65
CA PHE A 115 15.70 3.90 -23.32
C PHE A 115 15.59 4.10 -24.84
N LYS A 116 16.68 4.56 -25.45
CA LYS A 116 16.75 4.83 -26.89
C LYS A 116 16.62 3.53 -27.68
N GLY A 117 15.81 3.54 -28.72
CA GLY A 117 15.52 2.34 -29.53
C GLY A 117 14.49 1.39 -28.90
N LEU A 118 14.14 1.53 -27.61
CA LEU A 118 13.12 0.69 -26.98
C LEU A 118 11.71 1.09 -27.43
N VAL A 119 10.98 0.12 -27.98
CA VAL A 119 9.58 0.29 -28.41
C VAL A 119 8.66 -0.49 -27.48
N ASN A 120 7.81 0.21 -26.76
CA ASN A 120 6.87 -0.41 -25.81
C ASN A 120 5.48 -0.56 -26.43
N ILE A 121 5.37 -1.41 -27.47
CA ILE A 121 4.08 -1.78 -28.09
C ILE A 121 3.91 -3.30 -28.08
N ASP A 122 2.68 -3.77 -28.13
CA ASP A 122 2.38 -5.20 -28.20
C ASP A 122 1.99 -5.62 -29.63
N LEU A 123 2.95 -6.17 -30.36
CA LEU A 123 2.77 -6.66 -31.72
C LEU A 123 2.17 -8.08 -31.81
N SER A 124 1.85 -8.72 -30.69
CA SER A 124 1.44 -10.14 -30.65
C SER A 124 0.27 -10.48 -31.59
N ARG A 125 -0.66 -9.54 -31.76
CA ARG A 125 -1.83 -9.70 -32.66
C ARG A 125 -1.47 -9.64 -34.16
N LEU A 126 -0.30 -9.15 -34.49
CA LEU A 126 0.17 -9.00 -35.89
C LEU A 126 1.07 -10.15 -36.35
N PHE A 127 1.53 -11.00 -35.40
CA PHE A 127 2.32 -12.18 -35.76
C PHE A 127 1.40 -13.30 -36.23
N SER A 128 1.01 -13.24 -37.50
CA SER A 128 0.20 -14.28 -38.15
C SER A 128 1.06 -15.35 -38.84
N THR A 129 0.50 -16.54 -38.99
CA THR A 129 1.14 -17.68 -39.66
C THR A 129 1.11 -17.53 -41.18
N GLY A 130 1.89 -16.66 -41.71
CA GLY A 130 2.02 -16.50 -43.14
C GLY A 130 2.33 -15.04 -43.52
N SER A 131 3.59 -14.73 -43.77
CA SER A 131 3.98 -13.41 -44.24
C SER A 131 3.92 -13.39 -45.76
N GLN A 132 3.03 -12.56 -46.33
CA GLN A 132 3.11 -12.18 -47.75
C GLN A 132 3.99 -10.93 -47.86
N GLN A 133 5.00 -10.98 -48.69
CA GLN A 133 5.92 -9.87 -48.86
C GLN A 133 5.26 -8.74 -49.67
N LEU A 134 5.02 -7.62 -49.00
CA LEU A 134 4.60 -6.38 -49.61
C LEU A 134 5.79 -5.71 -50.34
N PRO A 135 5.57 -4.95 -51.42
CA PRO A 135 6.61 -4.19 -52.13
C PRO A 135 7.00 -2.93 -51.32
N LEU A 136 7.73 -3.14 -50.21
CA LEU A 136 8.10 -2.09 -49.28
C LEU A 136 9.43 -1.44 -49.61
N SER A 137 9.50 -0.11 -49.48
CA SER A 137 10.76 0.60 -49.34
C SER A 137 11.19 0.56 -47.88
N ILE A 138 12.20 -0.23 -47.57
CA ILE A 138 12.63 -0.45 -46.20
C ILE A 138 13.50 0.73 -45.73
N LEU A 139 13.19 1.30 -44.58
CA LEU A 139 13.99 2.34 -43.94
C LEU A 139 15.42 1.85 -43.63
N PRO A 140 16.42 2.72 -43.73
CA PRO A 140 17.79 2.35 -43.41
C PRO A 140 17.90 1.96 -41.92
N LYS A 141 18.71 0.93 -41.66
CA LYS A 141 19.08 0.52 -40.30
C LYS A 141 20.26 1.40 -39.86
N GLU A 142 20.05 2.18 -38.82
CA GLU A 142 21.07 3.05 -38.20
C GLU A 142 21.70 2.40 -36.97
N ALA A 143 20.96 1.50 -36.33
CA ALA A 143 21.38 0.85 -35.10
C ALA A 143 22.50 -0.18 -35.34
N THR A 144 23.43 -0.20 -34.39
CA THR A 144 24.53 -1.17 -34.31
C THR A 144 24.23 -2.24 -33.24
N GLN A 145 25.03 -3.30 -33.21
CA GLN A 145 24.96 -4.27 -32.11
C GLN A 145 25.26 -3.63 -30.75
N PHE A 146 26.14 -2.64 -30.70
CA PHE A 146 26.46 -1.90 -29.50
C PHE A 146 25.23 -1.18 -28.88
N ASP A 147 24.37 -0.58 -29.72
CA ASP A 147 23.16 0.08 -29.26
C ASP A 147 22.19 -0.91 -28.58
N ILE A 148 22.10 -2.11 -29.18
CA ILE A 148 21.27 -3.19 -28.62
C ILE A 148 21.81 -3.67 -27.26
N ASP A 149 23.13 -3.93 -27.19
CA ASP A 149 23.79 -4.43 -25.99
C ASP A 149 23.72 -3.39 -24.87
N SER A 150 23.87 -2.10 -25.21
CA SER A 150 23.70 -0.98 -24.29
C SER A 150 22.28 -0.94 -23.71
N LEU A 151 21.24 -1.04 -24.56
CA LEU A 151 19.86 -1.07 -24.09
C LEU A 151 19.60 -2.23 -23.10
N ILE A 152 20.08 -3.43 -23.45
CA ILE A 152 19.91 -4.60 -22.56
C ILE A 152 20.64 -4.39 -21.24
N SER A 153 21.87 -3.85 -21.28
CA SER A 153 22.64 -3.53 -20.09
C SER A 153 21.95 -2.51 -19.21
N ASP A 154 21.39 -1.46 -19.80
CA ASP A 154 20.67 -0.42 -19.07
C ASP A 154 19.40 -0.96 -18.38
N LEU A 155 18.61 -1.78 -19.09
CA LEU A 155 17.44 -2.45 -18.53
C LEU A 155 17.82 -3.36 -17.37
N ASN A 156 18.85 -4.18 -17.52
CA ASN A 156 19.36 -5.07 -16.49
C ASN A 156 19.84 -4.30 -15.25
N SER A 157 20.59 -3.22 -15.46
CA SER A 157 21.09 -2.37 -14.39
C SER A 157 19.97 -1.72 -13.60
N LYS A 158 18.91 -1.25 -14.27
CA LYS A 158 17.75 -0.66 -13.58
C LYS A 158 16.95 -1.71 -12.81
N GLU A 159 16.77 -2.91 -13.34
CA GLU A 159 16.12 -4.03 -12.62
C GLU A 159 16.90 -4.38 -11.37
N GLU A 160 18.23 -4.53 -11.46
CA GLU A 160 19.10 -4.80 -10.32
C GLU A 160 19.05 -3.68 -9.28
N ASN A 161 19.05 -2.42 -9.70
CA ASN A 161 18.95 -1.28 -8.79
C ASN A 161 17.62 -1.29 -8.02
N ILE A 162 16.49 -1.58 -8.67
CA ILE A 162 15.19 -1.69 -7.99
C ILE A 162 15.22 -2.87 -7.00
N GLN A 163 15.76 -4.01 -7.40
CA GLN A 163 15.85 -5.18 -6.52
C GLN A 163 16.75 -4.92 -5.31
N ASN A 164 17.87 -4.24 -5.50
CA ASN A 164 18.75 -3.83 -4.41
C ASN A 164 18.06 -2.85 -3.46
N ASN A 165 17.28 -1.92 -3.98
CA ASN A 165 16.47 -1.00 -3.18
C ASN A 165 15.41 -1.75 -2.35
N LEU A 166 14.75 -2.75 -2.91
CA LEU A 166 13.82 -3.61 -2.17
C LEU A 166 14.53 -4.36 -1.04
N ASN A 167 15.70 -4.92 -1.29
CA ASN A 167 16.52 -5.62 -0.28
C ASN A 167 16.97 -4.67 0.84
N ILE A 168 17.33 -3.42 0.51
CA ILE A 168 17.66 -2.38 1.49
C ILE A 168 16.45 -2.12 2.40
N LEU A 169 15.26 -1.94 1.83
CA LEU A 169 14.04 -1.70 2.61
C LEU A 169 13.65 -2.89 3.48
N ASP A 170 13.89 -4.13 3.02
CA ASP A 170 13.69 -5.33 3.82
C ASP A 170 14.64 -5.39 5.02
N ASN A 171 15.90 -5.07 4.82
CA ASN A 171 16.89 -4.95 5.89
C ASN A 171 16.53 -3.85 6.90
N VAL A 172 16.11 -2.67 6.41
CA VAL A 172 15.60 -1.57 7.26
C VAL A 172 14.43 -2.05 8.11
N THR A 173 13.45 -2.68 7.50
CA THR A 173 12.28 -3.25 8.17
C THR A 173 12.65 -4.19 9.31
N SER A 174 13.54 -5.15 9.02
CA SER A 174 14.03 -6.12 10.00
C SER A 174 14.76 -5.47 11.17
N LYS A 175 15.68 -4.54 10.88
CA LYS A 175 16.46 -3.84 11.92
C LYS A 175 15.57 -2.99 12.83
N ILE A 176 14.61 -2.24 12.27
CA ILE A 176 13.67 -1.44 13.07
C ILE A 176 12.81 -2.33 13.95
N SER A 177 12.29 -3.42 13.40
CA SER A 177 11.52 -4.39 14.17
C SER A 177 12.33 -4.95 15.34
N THR A 178 13.60 -5.29 15.13
CA THR A 178 14.52 -5.75 16.17
C THR A 178 14.74 -4.69 17.26
N ILE A 179 15.03 -3.44 16.87
CA ILE A 179 15.25 -2.33 17.82
C ILE A 179 14.01 -2.11 18.69
N ILE A 180 12.83 -2.02 18.09
CA ILE A 180 11.59 -1.80 18.84
C ILE A 180 11.26 -3.00 19.73
N THR A 181 11.53 -4.23 19.29
CA THR A 181 11.37 -5.43 20.14
C THR A 181 12.28 -5.38 21.36
N ILE A 182 13.54 -4.96 21.22
CA ILE A 182 14.45 -4.78 22.35
C ILE A 182 13.94 -3.70 23.31
N LEU A 183 13.49 -2.55 22.80
CA LEU A 183 12.92 -1.49 23.63
C LEU A 183 11.67 -1.96 24.39
N LYS A 184 10.78 -2.70 23.74
CA LYS A 184 9.60 -3.32 24.39
C LYS A 184 10.01 -4.29 25.48
N GLY A 185 11.01 -5.12 25.23
CA GLY A 185 11.55 -6.05 26.22
C GLY A 185 12.06 -5.33 27.47
N LYS A 186 12.81 -4.23 27.32
CA LYS A 186 13.25 -3.40 28.45
C LYS A 186 12.08 -2.81 29.23
N ARG A 187 11.05 -2.26 28.56
CA ARG A 187 9.86 -1.71 29.23
C ARG A 187 9.06 -2.79 29.95
N ALA A 188 8.97 -3.98 29.40
CA ALA A 188 8.31 -5.12 30.04
C ALA A 188 9.07 -5.57 31.30
N GLU A 189 10.41 -5.57 31.27
CA GLU A 189 11.23 -5.86 32.44
C GLU A 189 11.08 -4.79 33.53
N GLU A 190 11.12 -3.50 33.17
CA GLU A 190 10.85 -2.41 34.10
C GLU A 190 9.45 -2.54 34.75
N ARG A 191 8.43 -2.89 33.99
CA ARG A 191 7.09 -3.15 34.50
C ARG A 191 7.10 -4.29 35.52
N LYS A 192 7.77 -5.39 35.20
CA LYS A 192 7.87 -6.53 36.11
C LYS A 192 8.57 -6.17 37.44
N GLN A 193 9.66 -5.40 37.34
CA GLN A 193 10.35 -4.91 38.56
C GLN A 193 9.44 -4.02 39.42
N ILE A 194 8.60 -3.19 38.81
CA ILE A 194 7.59 -2.40 39.52
C ILE A 194 6.58 -3.33 40.21
N GLU A 195 6.01 -4.30 39.47
CA GLU A 195 5.06 -5.28 40.02
C GLU A 195 5.66 -6.03 41.21
N ASP A 196 6.85 -6.60 41.07
CA ASP A 196 7.53 -7.36 42.12
C ASP A 196 7.82 -6.50 43.37
N LYS A 197 8.29 -5.25 43.19
CA LYS A 197 8.54 -4.30 44.26
C LYS A 197 7.26 -4.01 45.07
N TYR A 198 6.17 -3.69 44.38
CA TYR A 198 4.91 -3.38 45.04
C TYR A 198 4.28 -4.60 45.72
N ASP A 199 4.41 -5.79 45.10
CA ASP A 199 3.90 -7.03 45.70
C ASP A 199 4.62 -7.39 47.00
N GLN A 200 5.93 -7.15 47.08
CA GLN A 200 6.68 -7.29 48.32
C GLN A 200 6.19 -6.34 49.41
N ILE A 201 6.00 -5.05 49.09
CA ILE A 201 5.52 -4.05 50.04
C ILE A 201 4.10 -4.39 50.52
N ILE A 202 3.20 -4.78 49.59
CA ILE A 202 1.82 -5.17 49.92
C ILE A 202 1.83 -6.41 50.83
N SER A 203 2.64 -7.41 50.53
CA SER A 203 2.78 -8.62 51.34
C SER A 203 3.27 -8.30 52.78
N GLN A 204 4.28 -7.44 52.90
CA GLN A 204 4.75 -6.98 54.23
C GLN A 204 3.66 -6.28 55.01
N LYS A 205 2.95 -5.34 54.36
CA LYS A 205 1.84 -4.62 55.01
C LYS A 205 0.65 -5.51 55.39
N GLN A 206 0.37 -6.53 54.61
CA GLN A 206 -0.65 -7.53 54.94
C GLN A 206 -0.25 -8.36 56.14
N ASN A 207 1.02 -8.75 56.27
CA ASN A 207 1.53 -9.45 57.47
C ASN A 207 1.48 -8.55 58.71
N GLU A 208 1.87 -7.26 58.61
CA GLU A 208 1.72 -6.27 59.66
C GLU A 208 0.24 -6.13 60.09
N LEU A 209 -0.69 -6.08 59.14
CA LEU A 209 -2.13 -6.03 59.43
C LEU A 209 -2.61 -7.27 60.20
N GLN A 210 -2.16 -8.47 59.79
CA GLN A 210 -2.52 -9.71 60.49
C GLN A 210 -2.03 -9.70 61.94
N GLN A 211 -0.77 -9.32 62.17
CA GLN A 211 -0.21 -9.20 63.53
C GLN A 211 -0.98 -8.16 64.37
N LYS A 212 -1.25 -7.00 63.78
CA LYS A 212 -2.00 -5.94 64.46
C LYS A 212 -3.44 -6.34 64.76
N LEU A 213 -4.09 -7.10 63.89
CA LEU A 213 -5.43 -7.64 64.14
C LEU A 213 -5.49 -8.55 65.38
N VAL A 214 -4.47 -9.39 65.55
CA VAL A 214 -4.37 -10.24 66.73
C VAL A 214 -4.22 -9.38 68.03
N GLU A 215 -3.31 -8.41 68.00
CA GLU A 215 -3.06 -7.48 69.07
C GLU A 215 -4.33 -6.65 69.44
N VAL A 216 -4.94 -6.06 68.38
CA VAL A 216 -6.15 -5.25 68.51
C VAL A 216 -7.31 -6.05 69.12
N LYS A 217 -7.52 -7.29 68.66
CA LYS A 217 -8.57 -8.15 69.24
C LYS A 217 -8.36 -8.40 70.75
N LYS A 218 -7.11 -8.73 71.14
CA LYS A 218 -6.74 -8.96 72.55
C LYS A 218 -6.94 -7.71 73.41
N ASN A 219 -6.48 -6.56 72.91
CA ASN A 219 -6.59 -5.29 73.60
C ASN A 219 -8.07 -4.83 73.73
N LEU A 220 -8.84 -4.97 72.60
CA LEU A 220 -10.27 -4.68 72.62
C LEU A 220 -11.03 -5.51 73.67
N GLU A 221 -10.75 -6.84 73.69
CA GLU A 221 -11.35 -7.75 74.66
C GLU A 221 -11.04 -7.31 76.10
N SER A 222 -9.76 -7.04 76.40
CA SER A 222 -9.30 -6.59 77.70
C SER A 222 -9.93 -5.26 78.09
N GLU A 223 -9.95 -4.23 77.26
CA GLU A 223 -10.54 -2.93 77.54
C GLU A 223 -12.07 -3.03 77.75
N LEU A 224 -12.78 -3.82 76.93
CA LEU A 224 -14.21 -4.05 77.04
C LEU A 224 -14.57 -4.78 78.33
N LEU A 225 -13.83 -5.84 78.74
CA LEU A 225 -14.03 -6.57 79.95
C LEU A 225 -13.77 -5.69 81.16
N GLN A 226 -12.72 -4.88 81.17
CA GLN A 226 -12.41 -3.95 82.26
C GLN A 226 -13.49 -2.90 82.41
N GLU A 227 -14.00 -2.28 81.39
CA GLU A 227 -15.05 -1.27 81.41
C GLU A 227 -16.40 -1.93 81.83
N ALA A 228 -16.70 -3.12 81.28
CA ALA A 228 -17.89 -3.87 81.68
C ALA A 228 -17.90 -4.22 83.20
N LYS A 229 -16.75 -4.66 83.76
CA LYS A 229 -16.62 -4.96 85.18
C LYS A 229 -16.87 -3.72 86.02
N LYS A 230 -16.18 -2.61 85.72
CA LYS A 230 -16.40 -1.33 86.44
C LYS A 230 -17.84 -0.87 86.31
N SER A 231 -18.45 -0.99 85.17
CA SER A 231 -19.82 -0.59 84.94
C SER A 231 -20.80 -1.46 85.67
N TYR A 232 -20.58 -2.78 85.74
CA TYR A 232 -21.40 -3.71 86.52
C TYR A 232 -21.35 -3.40 88.01
N GLU A 233 -20.16 -3.18 88.61
CA GLU A 233 -19.99 -2.79 90.02
C GLU A 233 -20.78 -1.51 90.31
N ARG A 234 -20.68 -0.50 89.44
CA ARG A 234 -21.41 0.77 89.68
C ARG A 234 -22.93 0.64 89.51
N VAL A 235 -23.40 -0.15 88.56
CA VAL A 235 -24.83 -0.44 88.41
C VAL A 235 -25.36 -1.16 89.59
N ALA A 236 -24.63 -2.14 90.19
CA ALA A 236 -25.03 -2.85 91.40
C ALA A 236 -25.14 -1.92 92.64
N GLU A 237 -24.21 -0.93 92.73
CA GLU A 237 -24.30 0.11 93.76
C GLU A 237 -25.55 0.97 93.61
N ILE A 238 -25.88 1.39 92.38
CA ILE A 238 -27.08 2.20 92.12
C ILE A 238 -28.36 1.38 92.38
N GLU A 239 -28.42 0.12 91.96
CA GLU A 239 -29.52 -0.79 92.20
C GLU A 239 -29.74 -1.00 93.71
N THR A 240 -28.66 -1.16 94.49
CA THR A 240 -28.74 -1.27 95.97
C THR A 240 -29.26 0.01 96.55
N SER A 241 -28.86 1.19 96.09
CA SER A 241 -29.36 2.48 96.53
C SER A 241 -30.85 2.67 96.21
N LEU A 242 -31.29 2.22 94.99
CA LEU A 242 -32.69 2.25 94.58
C LEU A 242 -33.55 1.36 95.47
N ALA A 243 -33.12 0.11 95.73
CA ALA A 243 -33.83 -0.82 96.61
C ALA A 243 -33.98 -0.25 98.03
N LYS A 244 -32.96 0.42 98.57
CA LYS A 244 -33.07 1.12 99.87
C LYS A 244 -34.05 2.29 99.79
N ALA A 245 -33.98 3.08 98.73
CA ALA A 245 -34.88 4.21 98.53
C ALA A 245 -36.35 3.78 98.38
N GLU A 246 -36.64 2.63 97.77
CA GLU A 246 -37.97 2.04 97.66
C GLU A 246 -38.52 1.73 99.08
N ILE A 247 -37.70 1.15 99.94
CA ILE A 247 -38.07 0.88 101.34
C ILE A 247 -38.31 2.19 102.13
N ASP A 248 -37.42 3.18 101.95
CA ASP A 248 -37.55 4.49 102.57
C ASP A 248 -38.80 5.26 102.09
N LEU A 249 -39.21 5.07 100.87
CA LEU A 249 -40.44 5.63 100.29
C LEU A 249 -41.68 4.99 101.00
N GLU A 250 -41.69 3.66 101.13
CA GLU A 250 -42.77 2.94 101.82
C GLU A 250 -42.86 3.36 103.27
N ALA A 251 -41.71 3.68 103.85
CA ALA A 251 -41.65 4.20 105.22
C ALA A 251 -42.02 5.70 105.37
N GLY A 252 -42.25 6.40 104.22
CA GLY A 252 -42.56 7.83 104.19
C GLY A 252 -41.37 8.75 104.49
N LEU A 253 -40.14 8.23 104.43
CA LEU A 253 -38.89 8.97 104.69
C LEU A 253 -38.38 9.80 103.50
N ILE A 254 -38.75 9.43 102.24
CA ILE A 254 -38.40 10.16 101.00
C ILE A 254 -39.65 10.35 100.17
N THR A 255 -39.54 11.19 99.11
CA THR A 255 -40.63 11.44 98.20
C THR A 255 -40.47 10.63 96.92
N GLN A 256 -41.57 10.44 96.14
CA GLN A 256 -41.56 9.79 94.80
C GLN A 256 -40.57 10.48 93.82
N LYS A 257 -40.40 11.82 94.00
CA LYS A 257 -39.41 12.58 93.15
C LYS A 257 -37.99 12.17 93.46
N ASP A 258 -37.65 11.82 94.68
CA ASP A 258 -36.29 11.35 95.05
C ASP A 258 -35.99 10.00 94.41
N LEU A 259 -36.96 9.07 94.37
CA LEU A 259 -36.83 7.78 93.68
C LEU A 259 -36.71 7.96 92.14
N GLU A 260 -37.53 8.86 91.60
CA GLU A 260 -37.43 9.20 90.18
C GLU A 260 -36.04 9.77 89.78
N ALA A 261 -35.47 10.63 90.63
CA ALA A 261 -34.13 11.18 90.41
C ALA A 261 -33.04 10.09 90.38
N LEU A 262 -33.15 9.06 91.25
CA LEU A 262 -32.21 7.90 91.19
C LEU A 262 -32.39 7.06 89.94
N ASN A 263 -33.62 6.84 89.45
CA ASN A 263 -33.90 6.14 88.23
C ASN A 263 -33.35 6.91 86.99
N ILE A 264 -33.49 8.23 87.01
CA ILE A 264 -32.89 9.09 85.98
C ILE A 264 -31.34 8.94 85.98
N THR A 265 -30.75 8.93 87.20
CA THR A 265 -29.29 8.75 87.38
C THR A 265 -28.82 7.41 86.80
N LYS A 266 -29.56 6.31 87.09
CA LYS A 266 -29.29 4.98 86.51
C LYS A 266 -29.34 5.01 85.00
N SER A 267 -30.40 5.59 84.47
CA SER A 267 -30.58 5.66 82.97
C SER A 267 -29.45 6.45 82.29
N ARG A 268 -29.06 7.59 82.87
CA ARG A 268 -27.93 8.37 82.38
C ARG A 268 -26.61 7.57 82.42
N TYR A 269 -26.35 6.91 83.51
CA TYR A 269 -25.16 6.09 83.70
C TYR A 269 -25.10 4.96 82.66
N LEU A 270 -26.20 4.25 82.44
CA LEU A 270 -26.28 3.21 81.42
C LEU A 270 -26.03 3.76 80.03
N GLN A 271 -26.52 4.94 79.70
CA GLN A 271 -26.28 5.63 78.44
C GLN A 271 -24.79 6.00 78.27
N ASP A 272 -24.17 6.54 79.34
CA ASP A 272 -22.74 6.87 79.36
C ASP A 272 -21.87 5.61 79.15
N VAL A 273 -22.20 4.50 79.76
CA VAL A 273 -21.52 3.21 79.56
C VAL A 273 -21.64 2.76 78.12
N GLN A 274 -22.84 2.84 77.56
CA GLN A 274 -23.03 2.45 76.15
C GLN A 274 -22.20 3.32 75.18
N GLN A 275 -22.13 4.63 75.40
CA GLN A 275 -21.29 5.54 74.63
C GLN A 275 -19.82 5.20 74.81
N LYS A 276 -19.32 4.90 76.01
CA LYS A 276 -17.93 4.49 76.25
C LYS A 276 -17.59 3.18 75.50
N LEU A 277 -18.44 2.17 75.63
CA LEU A 277 -18.24 0.90 74.89
C LEU A 277 -18.21 1.09 73.39
N GLN A 278 -19.05 1.98 72.85
CA GLN A 278 -18.99 2.34 71.41
C GLN A 278 -17.70 3.09 71.04
N SER A 279 -17.24 4.02 71.91
CA SER A 279 -15.99 4.77 71.66
C SER A 279 -14.76 3.84 71.60
N ILE A 280 -14.69 2.85 72.53
CA ILE A 280 -13.65 1.82 72.55
C ILE A 280 -13.67 1.03 71.22
N LYS A 281 -14.83 0.56 70.76
CA LYS A 281 -14.97 -0.15 69.46
C LYS A 281 -14.54 0.72 68.30
N GLN A 282 -14.92 2.00 68.33
CA GLN A 282 -14.55 2.92 67.21
C GLN A 282 -13.03 3.20 67.12
N LYS A 283 -12.37 3.38 68.29
CA LYS A 283 -10.92 3.55 68.39
C LYS A 283 -10.18 2.45 67.61
N TYR A 284 -10.51 1.20 67.90
CA TYR A 284 -9.85 0.05 67.23
C TYR A 284 -10.25 -0.14 65.75
N LYS A 285 -11.51 0.19 65.43
CA LYS A 285 -11.92 0.20 64.01
C LYS A 285 -11.13 1.22 63.18
N ILE A 286 -10.87 2.42 63.69
CA ILE A 286 -10.10 3.47 63.05
C ILE A 286 -8.66 3.03 62.85
N GLU A 287 -8.06 2.36 63.87
CA GLU A 287 -6.68 1.86 63.78
C GLU A 287 -6.51 0.84 62.64
N ILE A 288 -7.40 -0.14 62.55
CA ILE A 288 -7.38 -1.13 61.46
C ILE A 288 -7.67 -0.49 60.10
N LYS A 289 -8.64 0.43 60.07
CA LYS A 289 -8.98 1.13 58.83
C LYS A 289 -7.79 1.89 58.23
N ARG A 290 -6.98 2.53 59.06
CA ARG A 290 -5.75 3.21 58.64
C ARG A 290 -4.83 2.28 57.81
N ILE A 291 -4.53 1.09 58.35
CA ILE A 291 -3.63 0.14 57.68
C ILE A 291 -4.24 -0.37 56.38
N VAL A 292 -5.55 -0.64 56.37
CA VAL A 292 -6.27 -1.05 55.14
C VAL A 292 -6.22 0.05 54.09
N ASP A 293 -6.42 1.32 54.49
CA ASP A 293 -6.37 2.47 53.61
C ASP A 293 -4.94 2.68 53.03
N GLU A 294 -3.89 2.45 53.85
CA GLU A 294 -2.49 2.45 53.37
C GLU A 294 -2.26 1.36 52.32
N ILE A 295 -2.70 0.12 52.54
CA ILE A 295 -2.59 -0.98 51.58
C ILE A 295 -3.31 -0.63 50.28
N ASN A 296 -4.50 -0.04 50.35
CA ASN A 296 -5.26 0.35 49.17
C ASN A 296 -4.56 1.46 48.37
N LYS A 297 -3.95 2.44 49.03
CA LYS A 297 -3.13 3.48 48.37
C LYS A 297 -1.95 2.87 47.65
N ILE A 298 -1.24 1.92 48.25
CA ILE A 298 -0.10 1.23 47.61
C ILE A 298 -0.57 0.45 46.37
N LYS A 299 -1.70 -0.25 46.46
CA LYS A 299 -2.29 -0.95 45.30
C LYS A 299 -2.65 0.01 44.15
N GLN A 300 -3.23 1.17 44.48
CA GLN A 300 -3.52 2.20 43.46
C GLN A 300 -2.26 2.75 42.80
N GLN A 301 -1.21 3.02 43.62
CA GLN A 301 0.09 3.45 43.06
C GLN A 301 0.70 2.41 42.12
N LYS A 302 0.68 1.11 42.54
CA LYS A 302 1.11 0.00 41.67
C LYS A 302 0.38 0.03 40.35
N GLN A 303 -0.96 0.14 40.40
CA GLN A 303 -1.78 0.13 39.19
C GLN A 303 -1.39 1.27 38.23
N VAL A 304 -1.27 2.50 38.76
CA VAL A 304 -0.91 3.68 37.97
C VAL A 304 0.47 3.51 37.27
N GLU A 305 1.48 3.03 38.01
CA GLU A 305 2.82 2.86 37.44
C GLU A 305 2.87 1.71 36.43
N VAL A 306 2.16 0.61 36.67
CA VAL A 306 2.06 -0.51 35.71
C VAL A 306 1.31 -0.09 34.43
N GLU A 307 0.21 0.66 34.59
CA GLU A 307 -0.53 1.19 33.43
C GLU A 307 0.30 2.17 32.61
N ALA A 308 1.12 3.01 33.24
CA ALA A 308 2.05 3.90 32.55
C ALA A 308 3.04 3.11 31.66
N LYS A 309 3.61 2.01 32.19
CA LYS A 309 4.51 1.15 31.41
C LYS A 309 3.80 0.40 30.30
N ASN A 310 2.58 -0.07 30.51
CA ASN A 310 1.76 -0.67 29.46
C ASN A 310 1.46 0.31 28.32
N LYS A 311 1.21 1.58 28.66
CA LYS A 311 1.03 2.64 27.67
C LYS A 311 2.29 2.87 26.84
N GLU A 312 3.47 2.95 27.48
CA GLU A 312 4.76 3.07 26.77
C GLU A 312 4.96 1.89 25.77
N ILE A 313 4.65 0.66 26.18
CA ILE A 313 4.74 -0.53 25.31
C ILE A 313 3.75 -0.41 24.14
N GLY A 314 2.52 0.03 24.39
CA GLY A 314 1.52 0.25 23.32
C GLY A 314 1.92 1.36 22.34
N GLU A 315 2.58 2.42 22.81
CA GLU A 315 3.12 3.47 21.92
C GLU A 315 4.24 2.95 21.01
N LEU A 316 5.07 2.02 21.51
CA LEU A 316 6.10 1.36 20.69
C LEU A 316 5.49 0.48 19.60
N ASP A 317 4.40 -0.24 19.89
CA ASP A 317 3.68 -1.01 18.88
C ASP A 317 3.06 -0.11 17.81
N ASN A 318 2.45 0.99 18.21
CA ASN A 318 1.88 1.96 17.28
C ASN A 318 2.97 2.59 16.39
N LEU A 319 4.12 2.92 16.96
CA LEU A 319 5.26 3.45 16.22
C LEU A 319 5.78 2.43 15.20
N LEU A 320 5.95 1.17 15.60
CA LEU A 320 6.37 0.11 14.69
C LEU A 320 5.40 -0.03 13.52
N ASN A 321 4.12 -0.16 13.80
CA ASN A 321 3.09 -0.32 12.78
C ASN A 321 3.06 0.87 11.80
N TYR A 322 3.22 2.09 12.32
CA TYR A 322 3.31 3.30 11.50
C TYR A 322 4.51 3.24 10.55
N ILE A 323 5.71 2.91 11.06
CA ILE A 323 6.93 2.82 10.24
C ILE A 323 6.80 1.71 9.20
N LEU A 324 6.33 0.53 9.61
CA LEU A 324 6.14 -0.61 8.70
C LEU A 324 5.18 -0.30 7.57
N LYS A 325 4.09 0.41 7.86
CA LYS A 325 3.14 0.86 6.83
C LYS A 325 3.85 1.75 5.80
N GLN A 326 4.61 2.76 6.23
CA GLN A 326 5.33 3.65 5.34
C GLN A 326 6.36 2.92 4.45
N LEU A 327 7.12 2.00 5.04
CA LEU A 327 8.10 1.20 4.29
C LEU A 327 7.42 0.25 3.30
N ASN A 328 6.28 -0.34 3.67
CA ASN A 328 5.52 -1.20 2.77
C ASN A 328 4.90 -0.43 1.60
N ASP A 329 4.40 0.79 1.83
CA ASP A 329 3.91 1.66 0.77
C ASP A 329 5.03 1.98 -0.24
N LEU A 330 6.25 2.25 0.26
CA LEU A 330 7.40 2.49 -0.58
C LEU A 330 7.85 1.24 -1.35
N LYS A 331 7.87 0.07 -0.69
CA LYS A 331 8.10 -1.22 -1.37
C LYS A 331 7.05 -1.50 -2.45
N GLY A 332 5.80 -1.13 -2.21
CA GLY A 332 4.73 -1.24 -3.18
C GLY A 332 5.01 -0.43 -4.45
N LYS A 333 5.50 0.81 -4.31
CA LYS A 333 5.91 1.65 -5.44
C LYS A 333 7.05 1.02 -6.24
N LEU A 334 8.12 0.58 -5.57
CA LEU A 334 9.25 -0.08 -6.24
C LEU A 334 8.85 -1.37 -6.96
N LYS A 335 7.95 -2.16 -6.40
CA LYS A 335 7.41 -3.35 -7.06
C LYS A 335 6.61 -2.99 -8.32
N ALA A 336 5.80 -1.93 -8.26
CA ALA A 336 5.09 -1.45 -9.44
C ALA A 336 6.04 -0.94 -10.53
N GLU A 337 7.13 -0.26 -10.17
CA GLU A 337 8.18 0.14 -11.13
C GLU A 337 8.88 -1.06 -11.74
N LEU A 338 9.17 -2.09 -10.97
CA LEU A 338 9.75 -3.35 -11.45
C LEU A 338 8.82 -4.06 -12.45
N GLU A 339 7.53 -4.12 -12.15
CA GLU A 339 6.53 -4.69 -13.07
C GLU A 339 6.38 -3.84 -14.34
N ASN A 340 6.43 -2.51 -14.24
CA ASN A 340 6.44 -1.63 -15.41
C ASN A 340 7.69 -1.88 -16.28
N LEU A 341 8.86 -2.01 -15.66
CA LEU A 341 10.09 -2.33 -16.38
C LEU A 341 9.99 -3.70 -17.08
N LYS A 342 9.48 -4.72 -16.40
CA LYS A 342 9.26 -6.05 -17.00
C LYS A 342 8.22 -6.03 -18.10
N SER A 343 7.25 -5.14 -18.05
CA SER A 343 6.18 -5.03 -19.04
C SER A 343 6.66 -4.54 -20.42
N VAL A 344 7.87 -3.97 -20.51
CA VAL A 344 8.47 -3.60 -21.82
C VAL A 344 8.78 -4.82 -22.68
N SER A 345 8.98 -5.96 -22.06
CA SER A 345 9.12 -7.25 -22.74
C SER A 345 7.74 -7.79 -23.12
N LYS A 346 7.62 -8.24 -24.37
CA LYS A 346 6.36 -8.72 -24.97
C LYS A 346 6.45 -10.19 -25.35
N ARG A 347 5.31 -10.86 -25.37
CA ARG A 347 5.24 -12.23 -25.90
C ARG A 347 5.27 -12.20 -27.42
N ALA A 348 6.04 -13.11 -28.00
CA ALA A 348 6.08 -13.33 -29.43
C ALA A 348 6.17 -14.83 -29.74
N PRO A 349 5.59 -15.32 -30.84
CA PRO A 349 5.54 -16.74 -31.17
C PRO A 349 6.85 -17.25 -31.83
N PHE A 350 7.99 -16.68 -31.46
CA PHE A 350 9.29 -17.01 -32.04
C PHE A 350 10.13 -17.81 -31.04
N ILE A 351 11.08 -18.57 -31.61
CA ILE A 351 12.03 -19.39 -30.83
C ILE A 351 13.42 -18.76 -30.87
N GLU A 352 13.71 -18.01 -31.93
CA GLU A 352 15.01 -17.38 -32.20
C GLU A 352 15.33 -16.31 -31.14
N ASP A 353 16.59 -16.19 -30.74
CA ASP A 353 17.03 -15.18 -29.79
C ASP A 353 16.97 -13.76 -30.36
N LYS A 354 17.05 -13.64 -31.68
CA LYS A 354 16.98 -12.35 -32.41
C LYS A 354 16.31 -12.53 -33.75
N ILE A 355 15.27 -11.73 -34.02
CA ILE A 355 14.55 -11.77 -35.27
C ILE A 355 14.17 -10.35 -35.71
N ASP A 356 14.37 -10.06 -37.01
CA ASP A 356 13.93 -8.79 -37.59
C ASP A 356 12.47 -8.89 -38.04
N VAL A 357 11.70 -7.89 -37.71
CA VAL A 357 10.29 -7.74 -38.05
C VAL A 357 10.12 -6.45 -38.85
N ILE A 358 9.52 -6.55 -40.01
CA ILE A 358 9.27 -5.39 -40.89
C ILE A 358 7.81 -5.00 -40.75
N LEU A 359 7.59 -3.80 -40.18
CA LEU A 359 6.29 -3.21 -39.94
C LEU A 359 5.92 -2.28 -41.10
N PRO A 360 4.86 -2.57 -41.86
CA PRO A 360 4.48 -1.79 -43.05
C PRO A 360 3.66 -0.56 -42.66
N PHE A 361 3.86 0.52 -43.41
CA PHE A 361 3.03 1.73 -43.39
C PHE A 361 2.71 2.16 -44.81
N LEU A 362 1.48 2.59 -45.07
CA LEU A 362 1.16 3.31 -46.30
C LEU A 362 1.18 4.81 -46.00
N VAL A 363 2.09 5.53 -46.65
CA VAL A 363 2.22 6.98 -46.55
C VAL A 363 1.58 7.63 -47.75
N LEU A 364 0.59 8.46 -47.53
CA LEU A 364 -0.15 9.20 -48.53
C LEU A 364 0.17 10.68 -48.40
N ARG A 365 0.23 11.39 -49.57
CA ARG A 365 0.29 12.85 -49.65
C ARG A 365 -0.91 13.36 -50.41
N ASP A 366 -1.67 14.24 -49.80
CA ASP A 366 -2.89 14.77 -50.42
C ASP A 366 -2.62 15.98 -51.33
N SER A 367 -3.67 16.50 -51.94
CA SER A 367 -3.63 17.69 -52.80
C SER A 367 -3.26 18.97 -52.06
N TYR A 368 -3.34 18.99 -50.75
CA TYR A 368 -2.96 20.09 -49.88
C TYR A 368 -1.58 19.91 -49.23
N ASP A 369 -0.80 18.94 -49.77
CA ASP A 369 0.53 18.59 -49.30
C ASP A 369 0.58 18.07 -47.82
N ARG A 370 -0.54 17.59 -47.28
CA ARG A 370 -0.59 16.94 -45.99
C ARG A 370 -0.26 15.47 -46.12
N PHE A 371 0.50 14.97 -45.15
CA PHE A 371 0.84 13.54 -45.09
C PHE A 371 -0.15 12.80 -44.16
N ILE A 372 -0.58 11.64 -44.63
CA ILE A 372 -1.42 10.70 -43.92
C ILE A 372 -0.65 9.38 -43.86
N VAL A 373 -0.45 8.88 -42.64
CA VAL A 373 0.21 7.60 -42.41
C VAL A 373 -0.84 6.57 -42.01
N VAL A 374 -0.92 5.47 -42.74
CA VAL A 374 -1.86 4.39 -42.51
C VAL A 374 -1.07 3.21 -41.92
N PRO A 375 -1.23 2.89 -40.66
CA PRO A 375 -0.57 1.77 -40.01
C PRO A 375 -1.30 0.44 -40.29
N PRO A 376 -0.72 -0.70 -39.88
CA PRO A 376 -1.40 -1.99 -39.85
C PRO A 376 -2.77 -1.91 -39.15
N SER A 377 -3.78 -2.51 -39.77
CA SER A 377 -5.15 -2.36 -39.34
C SER A 377 -5.96 -3.66 -39.45
N LEU A 378 -7.05 -3.71 -38.70
CA LEU A 378 -8.01 -4.80 -38.73
C LEU A 378 -9.10 -4.51 -39.78
N TYR A 379 -9.18 -5.36 -40.77
CA TYR A 379 -10.24 -5.28 -41.80
C TYR A 379 -11.57 -5.78 -41.30
N ARG A 380 -12.63 -5.04 -41.55
CA ARG A 380 -14.01 -5.40 -41.22
C ARG A 380 -14.76 -5.91 -42.43
N ASN A 381 -15.12 -7.19 -42.43
CA ASN A 381 -15.92 -7.75 -43.53
C ASN A 381 -17.38 -7.27 -43.40
N LYS A 382 -17.95 -6.71 -44.47
CA LYS A 382 -19.29 -6.16 -44.46
C LYS A 382 -20.39 -7.24 -44.44
N ARG A 383 -20.06 -8.46 -44.91
CA ARG A 383 -21.02 -9.58 -45.01
C ARG A 383 -21.57 -10.10 -43.67
N ASN A 384 -20.88 -9.83 -42.61
CA ASN A 384 -21.22 -10.37 -41.28
C ASN A 384 -22.13 -9.48 -40.44
N LEU A 385 -22.71 -8.38 -40.96
CA LEU A 385 -23.56 -7.48 -40.21
C LEU A 385 -24.86 -7.19 -41.00
N PHE A 386 -25.99 -7.42 -40.34
CA PHE A 386 -27.36 -7.16 -40.81
C PHE A 386 -27.46 -5.98 -41.79
N GLY A 387 -27.92 -6.25 -42.99
CA GLY A 387 -27.81 -5.50 -44.24
C GLY A 387 -28.51 -4.13 -44.37
N PHE A 388 -28.67 -3.32 -43.32
CA PHE A 388 -29.48 -2.10 -43.39
C PHE A 388 -28.81 -0.77 -43.12
N PHE A 389 -27.50 -0.73 -42.81
CA PHE A 389 -26.85 0.55 -42.57
C PHE A 389 -25.78 0.84 -43.68
N LYS A 390 -25.94 1.99 -44.37
CA LYS A 390 -24.87 2.55 -45.22
C LYS A 390 -23.69 2.89 -44.33
N ARG A 391 -22.66 2.04 -44.28
CA ARG A 391 -21.40 2.35 -43.60
C ARG A 391 -20.57 3.32 -44.41
N ASP A 392 -19.93 4.25 -43.72
CA ASP A 392 -18.92 5.11 -44.31
C ASP A 392 -17.71 4.23 -44.75
N PRO A 393 -17.12 4.45 -45.89
CA PRO A 393 -15.90 3.75 -46.31
C PRO A 393 -14.74 3.82 -45.33
N THR A 394 -14.70 4.87 -44.52
CA THR A 394 -13.71 5.02 -43.45
C THR A 394 -13.86 3.95 -42.34
N ASP A 395 -15.04 3.29 -42.26
CA ASP A 395 -15.28 2.19 -41.30
C ASP A 395 -14.74 0.82 -41.79
N ILE A 396 -14.06 0.77 -42.96
CA ILE A 396 -13.50 -0.47 -43.52
C ILE A 396 -12.44 -1.12 -42.62
N THR A 397 -11.79 -0.30 -41.78
CA THR A 397 -10.77 -0.75 -40.81
C THR A 397 -11.05 -0.30 -39.41
N SER A 398 -10.43 -0.97 -38.45
CA SER A 398 -10.27 -0.50 -37.09
C SER A 398 -8.82 -0.58 -36.62
N LYS A 399 -8.46 0.26 -35.68
CA LYS A 399 -7.13 0.25 -35.07
C LYS A 399 -6.88 -1.06 -34.34
N ILE A 400 -5.70 -1.65 -34.53
CA ILE A 400 -5.25 -2.82 -33.77
C ILE A 400 -4.57 -2.36 -32.48
N MET A 401 -3.77 -1.29 -32.58
CA MET A 401 -3.03 -0.67 -31.49
C MET A 401 -2.72 0.79 -31.79
N ASP A 402 -2.01 1.47 -30.91
CA ASP A 402 -1.56 2.84 -31.11
C ASP A 402 -0.20 2.88 -31.82
N PHE A 403 -0.17 3.37 -33.06
CA PHE A 403 1.03 3.58 -33.86
C PHE A 403 1.47 5.05 -33.92
N SER A 404 0.86 5.94 -33.13
CA SER A 404 1.15 7.38 -33.16
C SER A 404 2.64 7.73 -33.06
N PRO A 405 3.48 7.01 -32.27
CA PRO A 405 4.91 7.30 -32.23
C PRO A 405 5.58 7.12 -33.59
N PHE A 406 5.24 6.07 -34.33
CA PHE A 406 5.76 5.81 -35.67
C PHE A 406 5.25 6.84 -36.68
N GLU A 407 3.94 7.10 -36.68
CA GLU A 407 3.29 8.08 -37.55
C GLU A 407 3.96 9.44 -37.45
N LYS A 408 4.20 9.90 -36.22
CA LYS A 408 4.87 11.16 -35.93
C LYS A 408 6.27 11.20 -36.53
N VAL A 409 7.10 10.20 -36.33
CA VAL A 409 8.46 10.13 -36.83
C VAL A 409 8.45 10.02 -38.37
N ILE A 410 7.56 9.21 -38.96
CA ILE A 410 7.43 9.13 -40.42
C ILE A 410 7.17 10.51 -41.02
N ILE A 411 6.19 11.25 -40.47
CA ILE A 411 5.83 12.58 -40.96
C ILE A 411 6.98 13.59 -40.80
N THR A 412 7.68 13.57 -39.68
CA THR A 412 8.69 14.59 -39.37
C THR A 412 10.05 14.30 -40.00
N THR A 413 10.39 13.04 -40.22
CA THR A 413 11.76 12.65 -40.62
C THR A 413 11.85 12.13 -42.07
N TYR A 414 10.88 11.32 -42.48
CA TYR A 414 11.04 10.54 -43.73
C TYR A 414 10.25 11.08 -44.90
N THR A 415 9.24 11.95 -44.72
CA THR A 415 8.40 12.44 -45.83
C THR A 415 9.14 13.16 -46.92
N THR A 416 10.27 13.80 -46.62
CA THR A 416 11.09 14.51 -47.62
C THR A 416 11.89 13.59 -48.55
N THR A 417 12.10 12.33 -48.17
CA THR A 417 12.90 11.34 -48.90
C THR A 417 12.05 10.30 -49.62
N LEU A 418 10.71 10.34 -49.46
CA LEU A 418 9.83 9.37 -50.10
C LEU A 418 9.60 9.70 -51.58
N ASN A 419 9.80 8.69 -52.42
CA ASN A 419 9.46 8.74 -53.83
C ASN A 419 8.05 8.23 -54.08
N ASP A 420 7.36 8.78 -55.06
CA ASP A 420 6.03 8.33 -55.44
C ASP A 420 6.07 6.94 -56.11
N ASN A 421 5.37 5.97 -55.52
CA ASN A 421 5.21 4.62 -56.06
C ASN A 421 3.76 4.37 -56.54
N LEU A 422 2.93 5.40 -56.67
CA LEU A 422 1.52 5.29 -57.01
C LEU A 422 1.30 4.50 -58.32
N LEU A 423 2.08 4.77 -59.37
CA LEU A 423 1.98 4.06 -60.64
C LEU A 423 2.33 2.57 -60.53
N GLN A 424 3.30 2.22 -59.67
CA GLN A 424 3.70 0.82 -59.46
C GLN A 424 2.63 0.07 -58.65
N LEU A 425 1.92 0.75 -57.76
CA LEU A 425 0.85 0.18 -56.97
C LEU A 425 -0.50 0.10 -57.69
N LYS A 426 -0.67 0.81 -58.81
CA LYS A 426 -1.94 0.94 -59.52
C LYS A 426 -2.60 -0.42 -59.84
N ALA A 427 -1.85 -1.33 -60.47
CA ALA A 427 -2.40 -2.65 -60.79
C ALA A 427 -2.84 -3.48 -59.57
N GLN A 428 -2.09 -3.38 -58.48
CA GLN A 428 -2.41 -4.05 -57.21
C GLN A 428 -3.63 -3.43 -56.55
N VAL A 429 -3.72 -2.10 -56.58
CA VAL A 429 -4.89 -1.37 -56.04
C VAL A 429 -6.16 -1.74 -56.79
N GLU A 430 -6.12 -1.74 -58.15
CA GLU A 430 -7.29 -2.10 -58.96
C GLU A 430 -7.80 -3.50 -58.65
N LYS A 431 -6.89 -4.48 -58.54
CA LYS A 431 -7.27 -5.86 -58.19
C LYS A 431 -7.84 -5.93 -56.79
N GLY A 432 -7.22 -5.27 -55.79
CA GLY A 432 -7.70 -5.22 -54.43
C GLY A 432 -9.07 -4.54 -54.28
N LEU A 433 -9.36 -3.52 -55.10
CA LEU A 433 -10.68 -2.87 -55.17
C LEU A 433 -11.78 -3.80 -55.70
N GLU A 434 -11.42 -4.67 -56.67
CA GLU A 434 -12.33 -5.71 -57.15
C GLU A 434 -12.65 -6.72 -56.05
N ASP A 435 -11.64 -7.15 -55.28
CA ASP A 435 -11.85 -8.03 -54.12
C ASP A 435 -12.73 -7.38 -53.04
N LEU A 436 -12.54 -6.08 -52.76
CA LEU A 436 -13.37 -5.32 -51.83
C LEU A 436 -14.83 -5.20 -52.32
N TYR A 437 -15.03 -5.00 -53.63
CA TYR A 437 -16.36 -4.99 -54.22
C TYR A 437 -17.07 -6.31 -54.01
N ASN A 438 -16.36 -7.44 -54.23
CA ASN A 438 -16.87 -8.78 -54.03
C ASN A 438 -17.27 -9.04 -52.54
N ASP A 439 -16.60 -8.36 -51.62
CA ASP A 439 -16.93 -8.37 -50.18
C ASP A 439 -18.09 -7.42 -49.83
N GLY A 440 -18.66 -6.70 -50.77
CA GLY A 440 -19.80 -5.79 -50.60
C GLY A 440 -19.41 -4.34 -50.29
N TRP A 441 -18.12 -3.99 -50.42
CA TRP A 441 -17.65 -2.61 -50.28
C TRP A 441 -17.61 -1.94 -51.67
N ASN A 442 -18.54 -1.05 -51.95
CA ASN A 442 -18.54 -0.28 -53.20
C ASN A 442 -17.72 1.01 -53.05
N VAL A 443 -16.40 0.88 -52.98
CA VAL A 443 -15.47 1.98 -52.73
C VAL A 443 -14.83 2.55 -54.00
N ARG A 444 -15.03 1.88 -55.14
CA ARG A 444 -14.39 2.26 -56.43
C ARG A 444 -14.80 3.68 -56.85
N ARG A 445 -16.08 4.03 -56.86
CA ARG A 445 -16.58 5.35 -57.22
C ARG A 445 -16.05 6.47 -56.31
N GLN A 446 -15.79 6.16 -55.08
CA GLN A 446 -15.25 7.13 -54.11
C GLN A 446 -13.77 7.39 -54.44
N LEU A 447 -13.00 6.34 -54.72
CA LEU A 447 -11.59 6.46 -55.09
C LEU A 447 -11.37 7.11 -56.46
N GLU A 448 -12.23 6.87 -57.45
CA GLU A 448 -12.16 7.54 -58.74
C GLU A 448 -12.31 9.07 -58.63
N SER A 449 -13.04 9.57 -57.66
CA SER A 449 -13.13 11.00 -57.37
C SER A 449 -11.92 11.55 -56.61
N TYR A 450 -11.09 10.68 -56.00
CA TYR A 450 -9.93 11.04 -55.18
C TYR A 450 -8.58 10.83 -55.88
N TYR A 451 -8.54 9.96 -56.90
CA TYR A 451 -7.34 9.68 -57.68
C TYR A 451 -7.18 10.70 -58.82
N ILE A 452 -6.01 11.33 -58.86
CA ILE A 452 -5.50 11.89 -60.12
C ILE A 452 -4.85 10.72 -60.84
N LEU A 453 -5.62 9.98 -61.55
CA LEU A 453 -5.15 8.97 -62.51
C LEU A 453 -4.61 9.62 -63.75
#